data_b99346154b72fcd891d4b06da1dd534e
#
_entry.id   b99346154b72fcd891d4b06da1dd534e
#
_cell.length_a   1.000
_cell.length_b   1.000
_cell.length_c   1.000
_cell.angle_alpha   90.00
_cell.angle_beta   90.00
_cell.angle_gamma   90.00
#
_symmetry.space_group_name_H-M   'P 1'
#
loop_
_entity.id
_entity.type
_entity.pdbx_description
1 polymer ?
#
loop_
_entity_poly.entity_id
_entity_poly.type
_entity_poly.pdbx_seq_one_letter_code
_entity_poly.pdbx_strand_id
1 'polypeptide(L)'
;MSKINFCPRCASPLTSVFDGGRDRQACPDSDCGFIHFGDFSIGCSGVVLRTEAGVTRVLLIQRGQEPFAGTWQLPGGYAENDELLSLAVEREIEEEAGVSAKVTDVVAFRHMLGGPSSNIYMIFRLDYVAGEPRYDGAETADAGFYSLDEMATMRGVQNISRWGIEQAILTTPGSGLTLDTTGTRMPRWQVFGLADADPEVWQQR
;
A
#
# COMPACT_ATOMS: atom_id res chain seq x y z
N MET A 1 -1.75 16.46 16.67
CA MET A 1 -0.44 16.42 15.99
C MET A 1 0.64 16.38 17.04
N SER A 2 1.50 15.40 17.04
CA SER A 2 2.69 15.37 17.88
C SER A 2 3.59 16.55 17.48
N LYS A 3 3.97 17.37 18.45
CA LYS A 3 4.84 18.52 18.19
C LYS A 3 6.28 18.03 18.21
N ILE A 4 6.93 17.99 17.04
CA ILE A 4 8.37 17.73 17.02
C ILE A 4 9.13 18.97 17.48
N ASN A 5 10.13 18.79 18.33
CA ASN A 5 10.87 19.90 18.93
C ASN A 5 12.27 20.05 18.34
N PHE A 6 12.81 18.99 17.75
CA PHE A 6 14.16 18.96 17.20
C PHE A 6 14.17 18.50 15.75
N CYS A 7 15.09 19.05 14.98
CA CYS A 7 15.31 18.68 13.60
C CYS A 7 15.82 17.23 13.50
N PRO A 8 15.17 16.33 12.75
CA PRO A 8 15.62 14.95 12.60
C PRO A 8 16.91 14.81 11.77
N ARG A 9 17.34 15.89 11.08
CA ARG A 9 18.56 15.87 10.26
C ARG A 9 19.81 16.33 11.01
N CYS A 10 19.66 17.38 11.84
CA CYS A 10 20.81 18.02 12.49
C CYS A 10 20.62 18.24 14.00
N ALA A 11 19.53 17.76 14.58
CA ALA A 11 19.18 17.88 16.00
C ALA A 11 19.02 19.32 16.53
N SER A 12 19.06 20.36 15.69
CA SER A 12 18.79 21.73 16.11
C SER A 12 17.35 21.90 16.59
N PRO A 13 17.08 22.72 17.62
CA PRO A 13 15.73 23.05 18.03
C PRO A 13 14.95 23.67 16.86
N LEU A 14 13.72 23.19 16.62
CA LEU A 14 12.88 23.72 15.56
C LEU A 14 12.22 25.03 15.98
N THR A 15 12.00 25.90 15.02
CA THR A 15 11.29 27.16 15.17
C THR A 15 10.02 27.18 14.31
N SER A 16 9.04 28.03 14.64
CA SER A 16 7.87 28.20 13.81
C SER A 16 8.16 29.16 12.66
N VAL A 17 7.81 28.73 11.44
CA VAL A 17 7.86 29.58 10.24
C VAL A 17 6.51 29.53 9.53
N PHE A 18 6.12 30.67 8.94
CA PHE A 18 4.91 30.73 8.11
C PHE A 18 5.25 30.25 6.70
N ASP A 19 4.65 29.12 6.29
CA ASP A 19 4.87 28.50 4.99
C ASP A 19 3.58 27.91 4.43
N GLY A 20 3.29 28.20 3.17
CA GLY A 20 2.13 27.66 2.48
C GLY A 20 0.79 27.94 3.17
N GLY A 21 0.62 29.12 3.79
CA GLY A 21 -0.63 29.55 4.41
C GLY A 21 -0.83 29.06 5.85
N ARG A 22 0.19 28.48 6.50
CA ARG A 22 0.14 28.03 7.91
C ARG A 22 1.50 28.06 8.58
N ASP A 23 1.48 28.04 9.92
CA ASP A 23 2.69 27.89 10.70
C ASP A 23 3.18 26.44 10.66
N ARG A 24 4.48 26.25 10.38
CA ARG A 24 5.16 24.96 10.35
C ARG A 24 6.41 24.97 11.25
N GLN A 25 6.76 23.82 11.79
CA GLN A 25 8.04 23.66 12.46
C GLN A 25 9.15 23.50 11.42
N ALA A 26 10.19 24.31 11.50
CA ALA A 26 11.29 24.31 10.56
C ALA A 26 12.65 24.41 11.28
N CYS A 27 13.67 23.88 10.65
CA CYS A 27 15.04 24.05 11.13
C CYS A 27 15.49 25.49 10.89
N PRO A 28 16.06 26.18 11.90
CA PRO A 28 16.57 27.54 11.73
C PRO A 28 17.88 27.60 10.93
N ASP A 29 18.54 26.46 10.76
CA ASP A 29 19.76 26.34 9.94
C ASP A 29 19.38 26.33 8.47
N SER A 30 19.77 27.39 7.74
CA SER A 30 19.49 27.56 6.32
C SER A 30 20.09 26.46 5.43
N ASP A 31 21.23 25.89 5.85
CA ASP A 31 21.91 24.85 5.09
C ASP A 31 21.21 23.49 5.26
N CYS A 32 20.46 23.30 6.35
CA CYS A 32 19.67 22.11 6.61
C CYS A 32 18.37 22.05 5.80
N GLY A 33 17.64 23.16 5.71
CA GLY A 33 16.42 23.31 4.91
C GLY A 33 15.25 22.40 5.30
N PHE A 34 15.25 21.82 6.52
CA PHE A 34 14.15 20.94 6.97
C PHE A 34 12.91 21.73 7.35
N ILE A 35 11.76 21.37 6.77
CA ILE A 35 10.43 21.83 7.16
C ILE A 35 9.55 20.61 7.44
N HIS A 36 8.86 20.62 8.57
CA HIS A 36 7.92 19.56 8.95
C HIS A 36 6.54 19.80 8.34
N PHE A 37 6.16 18.99 7.37
CA PHE A 37 4.85 19.06 6.70
C PHE A 37 3.77 18.21 7.38
N GLY A 38 4.11 17.46 8.39
CA GLY A 38 3.26 16.53 9.14
C GLY A 38 3.78 15.11 9.05
N ASP A 39 3.22 14.25 9.91
CA ASP A 39 3.58 12.84 9.95
C ASP A 39 2.63 12.06 9.04
N PHE A 40 3.19 11.38 8.05
CA PHE A 40 2.47 10.50 7.14
C PHE A 40 3.10 9.11 7.15
N SER A 41 2.25 8.09 7.16
CA SER A 41 2.64 6.72 6.86
C SER A 41 1.99 6.28 5.56
N ILE A 42 2.69 5.49 4.77
CA ILE A 42 2.18 4.94 3.52
C ILE A 42 2.17 3.43 3.69
N GLY A 43 0.98 2.84 3.56
CA GLY A 43 0.81 1.40 3.60
C GLY A 43 0.24 0.88 2.29
N CYS A 44 0.43 -0.41 2.06
CA CYS A 44 -0.07 -1.11 0.89
C CYS A 44 -0.53 -2.52 1.26
N SER A 45 -1.45 -3.05 0.46
CA SER A 45 -1.85 -4.46 0.50
C SER A 45 -2.15 -4.97 -0.88
N GLY A 46 -2.14 -6.29 -1.04
CA GLY A 46 -2.34 -6.94 -2.32
C GLY A 46 -3.52 -7.89 -2.36
N VAL A 47 -4.36 -7.73 -3.39
CA VAL A 47 -5.37 -8.72 -3.79
C VAL A 47 -4.71 -9.64 -4.81
N VAL A 48 -4.21 -10.78 -4.36
CA VAL A 48 -3.68 -11.84 -5.24
C VAL A 48 -4.79 -12.81 -5.56
N LEU A 49 -5.12 -12.93 -6.84
CA LEU A 49 -6.17 -13.81 -7.35
C LEU A 49 -5.56 -15.05 -8.00
N ARG A 50 -6.08 -16.23 -7.63
CA ARG A 50 -5.72 -17.52 -8.23
C ARG A 50 -7.01 -18.27 -8.62
N THR A 51 -7.09 -18.75 -9.86
CA THR A 51 -8.24 -19.56 -10.29
C THR A 51 -7.86 -21.03 -10.28
N GLU A 52 -8.61 -21.84 -9.53
CA GLU A 52 -8.43 -23.28 -9.42
C GLU A 52 -9.75 -23.99 -9.71
N ALA A 53 -9.73 -24.95 -10.62
CA ALA A 53 -10.92 -25.69 -11.04
C ALA A 53 -12.13 -24.79 -11.37
N GLY A 54 -11.88 -23.61 -11.95
CA GLY A 54 -12.92 -22.63 -12.29
C GLY A 54 -13.43 -21.77 -11.13
N VAL A 55 -12.84 -21.89 -9.94
CA VAL A 55 -13.18 -21.07 -8.77
C VAL A 55 -12.06 -20.04 -8.54
N THR A 56 -12.41 -18.76 -8.54
CA THR A 56 -11.48 -17.70 -8.17
C THR A 56 -11.33 -17.65 -6.65
N ARG A 57 -10.09 -17.66 -6.20
CA ARG A 57 -9.67 -17.59 -4.79
C ARG A 57 -8.79 -16.38 -4.55
N VAL A 58 -8.87 -15.84 -3.36
CA VAL A 58 -8.12 -14.67 -2.90
C VAL A 58 -7.16 -15.09 -1.79
N LEU A 59 -5.92 -14.63 -1.85
CA LEU A 59 -4.95 -14.80 -0.79
C LEU A 59 -5.32 -13.94 0.42
N LEU A 60 -5.45 -14.57 1.58
CA LEU A 60 -5.62 -13.92 2.88
C LEU A 60 -4.60 -14.41 3.86
N ILE A 61 -4.26 -13.58 4.82
CA ILE A 61 -3.47 -13.92 6.00
C ILE A 61 -4.30 -13.70 7.26
N GLN A 62 -4.02 -14.46 8.32
CA GLN A 62 -4.55 -14.21 9.64
C GLN A 62 -3.48 -13.53 10.49
N ARG A 63 -3.80 -12.38 11.09
CA ARG A 63 -2.87 -11.65 11.95
C ARG A 63 -2.52 -12.46 13.20
N GLY A 64 -1.22 -12.60 13.48
CA GLY A 64 -0.70 -13.24 14.69
C GLY A 64 -0.56 -12.28 15.87
N GLN A 65 -0.50 -10.97 15.63
CA GLN A 65 -0.18 -9.95 16.63
C GLN A 65 -1.27 -8.89 16.78
N GLU A 66 -1.31 -8.28 17.97
CA GLU A 66 -2.12 -7.09 18.24
C GLU A 66 -1.56 -5.83 17.49
N PRO A 67 -2.38 -4.86 17.12
CA PRO A 67 -3.85 -4.88 17.23
C PRO A 67 -4.49 -5.80 16.18
N PHE A 68 -5.67 -6.32 16.51
CA PHE A 68 -6.50 -7.16 15.63
C PHE A 68 -5.98 -8.60 15.43
N ALA A 69 -5.24 -9.16 16.39
CA ALA A 69 -4.84 -10.57 16.36
C ALA A 69 -6.04 -11.50 16.09
N GLY A 70 -5.82 -12.53 15.25
CA GLY A 70 -6.85 -13.49 14.85
C GLY A 70 -7.79 -13.00 13.73
N THR A 71 -7.72 -11.74 13.29
CA THR A 71 -8.52 -11.27 12.15
C THR A 71 -7.85 -11.63 10.82
N TRP A 72 -8.68 -11.81 9.79
CA TRP A 72 -8.23 -12.07 8.44
C TRP A 72 -8.14 -10.78 7.61
N GLN A 73 -7.10 -10.66 6.82
CA GLN A 73 -6.87 -9.48 5.98
C GLN A 73 -6.11 -9.84 4.70
N LEU A 74 -6.06 -8.89 3.78
CA LEU A 74 -5.11 -8.94 2.66
C LEU A 74 -3.68 -8.86 3.21
N PRO A 75 -2.72 -9.60 2.66
CA PRO A 75 -1.30 -9.40 2.97
C PRO A 75 -0.85 -8.00 2.61
N GLY A 76 0.01 -7.41 3.44
CA GLY A 76 0.53 -6.08 3.22
C GLY A 76 0.91 -5.35 4.51
N GLY A 77 1.73 -4.33 4.35
CA GLY A 77 2.32 -3.56 5.44
C GLY A 77 2.64 -2.13 5.05
N TYR A 78 3.66 -1.56 5.70
CA TYR A 78 4.15 -0.23 5.39
C TYR A 78 5.22 -0.28 4.32
N ALA A 79 5.18 0.72 3.43
CA ALA A 79 6.28 0.96 2.51
C ALA A 79 7.43 1.67 3.23
N GLU A 80 8.64 1.18 3.02
CA GLU A 80 9.85 1.82 3.49
C GLU A 80 10.23 3.03 2.60
N ASN A 81 11.03 3.94 3.14
CA ASN A 81 11.35 5.20 2.45
C ASN A 81 12.32 5.04 1.27
N ASP A 82 12.92 3.88 1.11
CA ASP A 82 13.92 3.54 0.09
C ASP A 82 13.42 2.49 -0.93
N GLU A 83 12.14 2.12 -0.87
CA GLU A 83 11.53 1.20 -1.82
C GLU A 83 10.35 1.84 -2.60
N LEU A 84 10.02 1.25 -3.74
CA LEU A 84 8.88 1.63 -4.55
C LEU A 84 7.63 0.87 -4.07
N LEU A 85 6.45 1.50 -4.07
CA LEU A 85 5.21 0.91 -3.56
C LEU A 85 4.83 -0.44 -4.19
N SER A 86 5.12 -0.62 -5.50
CA SER A 86 4.89 -1.91 -6.15
C SER A 86 5.82 -3.00 -5.61
N LEU A 87 7.05 -2.66 -5.26
CA LEU A 87 8.01 -3.59 -4.68
C LEU A 87 7.69 -3.86 -3.21
N ALA A 88 7.23 -2.85 -2.48
CA ALA A 88 6.79 -3.00 -1.09
C ALA A 88 5.66 -4.03 -0.97
N VAL A 89 4.60 -3.90 -1.78
CA VAL A 89 3.47 -4.84 -1.71
C VAL A 89 3.87 -6.26 -2.16
N GLU A 90 4.73 -6.39 -3.17
CA GLU A 90 5.24 -7.69 -3.61
C GLU A 90 6.08 -8.36 -2.50
N ARG A 91 6.94 -7.59 -1.81
CA ARG A 91 7.75 -8.06 -0.69
C ARG A 91 6.87 -8.50 0.50
N GLU A 92 5.91 -7.67 0.92
CA GLU A 92 5.00 -8.00 2.02
C GLU A 92 4.22 -9.30 1.76
N ILE A 93 3.73 -9.51 0.52
CA ILE A 93 3.03 -10.75 0.15
C ILE A 93 3.96 -11.97 0.27
N GLU A 94 5.22 -11.83 -0.15
CA GLU A 94 6.19 -12.92 -0.06
C GLU A 94 6.56 -13.20 1.40
N GLU A 95 6.79 -12.17 2.21
CA GLU A 95 7.15 -12.29 3.63
C GLU A 95 6.01 -12.87 4.46
N GLU A 96 4.80 -12.31 4.34
CA GLU A 96 3.66 -12.68 5.18
C GLU A 96 2.95 -13.98 4.73
N ALA A 97 2.98 -14.30 3.44
CA ALA A 97 2.23 -15.43 2.88
C ALA A 97 3.06 -16.43 2.07
N GLY A 98 4.34 -16.18 1.81
CA GLY A 98 5.20 -17.08 1.02
C GLY A 98 4.81 -17.21 -0.45
N VAL A 99 4.03 -16.27 -0.96
CA VAL A 99 3.52 -16.26 -2.35
C VAL A 99 4.22 -15.17 -3.14
N SER A 100 4.73 -15.52 -4.31
CA SER A 100 5.26 -14.55 -5.27
C SER A 100 4.13 -14.06 -6.18
N ALA A 101 3.98 -12.74 -6.29
CA ALA A 101 2.97 -12.10 -7.12
C ALA A 101 3.51 -10.82 -7.76
N LYS A 102 2.89 -10.35 -8.84
CA LYS A 102 3.30 -9.14 -9.56
C LYS A 102 2.16 -8.14 -9.70
N VAL A 103 2.45 -6.87 -9.42
CA VAL A 103 1.48 -5.79 -9.49
C VAL A 103 0.93 -5.64 -10.91
N THR A 104 -0.40 -5.64 -11.01
CA THR A 104 -1.15 -5.36 -12.24
C THR A 104 -1.64 -3.93 -12.25
N ASP A 105 -2.39 -3.53 -11.22
CA ASP A 105 -2.95 -2.17 -11.10
C ASP A 105 -3.23 -1.80 -9.64
N VAL A 106 -3.46 -0.52 -9.39
CA VAL A 106 -4.01 0.01 -8.14
C VAL A 106 -5.52 0.04 -8.27
N VAL A 107 -6.22 -0.72 -7.44
CA VAL A 107 -7.70 -0.82 -7.48
C VAL A 107 -8.39 0.13 -6.51
N ALA A 108 -7.68 0.56 -5.47
CA ALA A 108 -8.24 1.45 -4.47
C ALA A 108 -7.17 2.14 -3.64
N PHE A 109 -7.51 3.27 -3.03
CA PHE A 109 -6.72 3.84 -1.96
C PHE A 109 -7.61 4.46 -0.87
N ARG A 110 -7.10 4.53 0.34
CA ARG A 110 -7.73 5.16 1.49
C ARG A 110 -6.81 6.24 2.04
N HIS A 111 -7.35 7.41 2.32
CA HIS A 111 -6.69 8.42 3.13
C HIS A 111 -7.40 8.52 4.49
N MET A 112 -6.66 8.40 5.57
CA MET A 112 -7.17 8.50 6.94
C MET A 112 -6.39 9.60 7.66
N LEU A 113 -7.13 10.51 8.29
CA LEU A 113 -6.57 11.55 9.14
C LEU A 113 -6.57 11.10 10.61
N GLY A 114 -5.57 11.52 11.37
CA GLY A 114 -5.52 11.33 12.81
C GLY A 114 -4.69 10.12 13.24
N GLY A 115 -4.79 9.77 14.53
CA GLY A 115 -3.88 8.80 15.13
C GLY A 115 -2.46 9.38 15.33
N PRO A 116 -1.43 8.53 15.44
CA PRO A 116 -0.04 8.97 15.53
C PRO A 116 0.42 9.71 14.27
N SER A 117 -0.07 9.30 13.10
CA SER A 117 0.21 9.92 11.80
C SER A 117 -1.02 9.84 10.89
N SER A 118 -1.09 10.71 9.88
CA SER A 118 -2.04 10.51 8.78
C SER A 118 -1.57 9.32 7.94
N ASN A 119 -2.52 8.52 7.44
CA ASN A 119 -2.18 7.30 6.71
C ASN A 119 -2.79 7.32 5.30
N ILE A 120 -1.95 7.05 4.30
CA ILE A 120 -2.37 6.69 2.94
C ILE A 120 -2.17 5.19 2.79
N TYR A 121 -3.21 4.48 2.36
CA TYR A 121 -3.18 3.04 2.18
C TYR A 121 -3.67 2.69 0.80
N MET A 122 -2.82 2.00 0.03
CA MET A 122 -3.09 1.63 -1.35
C MET A 122 -3.36 0.15 -1.46
N ILE A 123 -4.38 -0.23 -2.24
CA ILE A 123 -4.73 -1.62 -2.51
C ILE A 123 -4.42 -1.92 -3.98
N PHE A 124 -3.53 -2.88 -4.17
CA PHE A 124 -3.10 -3.35 -5.48
C PHE A 124 -3.81 -4.65 -5.84
N ARG A 125 -4.08 -4.85 -7.12
CA ARG A 125 -4.32 -6.17 -7.69
C ARG A 125 -2.99 -6.72 -8.18
N LEU A 126 -2.76 -8.01 -7.93
CA LEU A 126 -1.55 -8.70 -8.34
C LEU A 126 -1.90 -10.02 -9.02
N ASP A 127 -1.12 -10.34 -10.05
CA ASP A 127 -1.13 -11.65 -10.67
C ASP A 127 -0.28 -12.62 -9.84
N TYR A 128 -0.88 -13.77 -9.51
CA TYR A 128 -0.15 -14.87 -8.88
C TYR A 128 0.94 -15.40 -9.84
N VAL A 129 2.15 -15.55 -9.32
CA VAL A 129 3.30 -16.08 -10.08
C VAL A 129 3.66 -17.48 -9.62
N ALA A 130 3.91 -17.66 -8.32
CA ALA A 130 4.36 -18.92 -7.75
C ALA A 130 4.22 -18.95 -6.22
N GLY A 131 4.48 -20.10 -5.62
CA GLY A 131 4.50 -20.31 -4.17
C GLY A 131 3.18 -20.86 -3.63
N GLU A 132 3.25 -21.58 -2.52
CA GLU A 132 2.08 -22.01 -1.76
C GLU A 132 2.01 -21.23 -0.46
N PRO A 133 0.79 -20.88 0.01
CA PRO A 133 0.62 -20.10 1.22
C PRO A 133 1.32 -20.74 2.41
N ARG A 134 2.10 -19.93 3.10
CA ARG A 134 2.75 -20.28 4.36
C ARG A 134 2.85 -19.04 5.24
N TYR A 135 2.78 -19.21 6.53
CA TYR A 135 2.88 -18.14 7.51
C TYR A 135 4.15 -18.31 8.37
N ASP A 136 4.62 -17.22 8.94
CA ASP A 136 5.86 -17.19 9.72
C ASP A 136 5.66 -17.63 11.18
N GLY A 137 4.41 -17.61 11.68
CA GLY A 137 4.06 -17.94 13.06
C GLY A 137 4.37 -16.83 14.06
N ALA A 138 4.85 -15.69 13.61
CA ALA A 138 5.17 -14.52 14.42
C ALA A 138 4.22 -13.35 14.11
N GLU A 139 4.29 -12.79 12.94
CA GLU A 139 3.41 -11.70 12.49
C GLU A 139 2.09 -12.26 11.92
N THR A 140 2.16 -13.41 11.28
CA THR A 140 1.02 -14.13 10.72
C THR A 140 0.81 -15.47 11.42
N ALA A 141 -0.45 -15.80 11.71
CA ALA A 141 -0.87 -17.05 12.38
C ALA A 141 -1.39 -18.09 11.37
N ASP A 142 -1.83 -17.67 10.20
CA ASP A 142 -2.29 -18.51 9.10
C ASP A 142 -2.26 -17.75 7.78
N ALA A 143 -2.20 -18.49 6.65
CA ALA A 143 -2.27 -17.93 5.30
C ALA A 143 -2.90 -18.94 4.33
N GLY A 144 -3.74 -18.48 3.39
CA GLY A 144 -4.39 -19.38 2.45
C GLY A 144 -5.13 -18.64 1.32
N PHE A 145 -5.48 -19.41 0.28
CA PHE A 145 -6.36 -18.97 -0.78
C PHE A 145 -7.80 -19.39 -0.50
N TYR A 146 -8.71 -18.42 -0.40
CA TYR A 146 -10.11 -18.62 -0.05
C TYR A 146 -11.04 -18.13 -1.15
N SER A 147 -12.08 -18.89 -1.47
CA SER A 147 -13.16 -18.46 -2.35
C SER A 147 -14.05 -17.42 -1.65
N LEU A 148 -14.84 -16.69 -2.43
CA LEU A 148 -15.80 -15.73 -1.85
C LEU A 148 -16.84 -16.42 -0.94
N ASP A 149 -17.25 -17.64 -1.27
CA ASP A 149 -18.21 -18.41 -0.47
C ASP A 149 -17.57 -18.82 0.89
N GLU A 150 -16.31 -19.26 0.89
CA GLU A 150 -15.57 -19.54 2.11
C GLU A 150 -15.42 -18.26 2.94
N MET A 151 -15.00 -17.15 2.33
CA MET A 151 -14.87 -15.84 2.99
C MET A 151 -16.19 -15.33 3.59
N ALA A 152 -17.34 -15.63 2.98
CA ALA A 152 -18.66 -15.23 3.50
C ALA A 152 -18.96 -15.88 4.87
N THR A 153 -18.36 -17.03 5.15
CA THR A 153 -18.53 -17.77 6.42
C THR A 153 -17.40 -17.49 7.42
N MET A 154 -16.28 -16.89 6.97
CA MET A 154 -15.14 -16.55 7.84
C MET A 154 -15.50 -15.42 8.80
N ARG A 155 -15.13 -15.60 10.08
CA ARG A 155 -15.25 -14.54 11.08
C ARG A 155 -14.02 -13.66 11.08
N GLY A 156 -14.24 -12.34 11.27
CA GLY A 156 -13.14 -11.40 11.48
C GLY A 156 -12.39 -10.99 10.23
N VAL A 157 -12.95 -11.17 9.01
CA VAL A 157 -12.35 -10.57 7.81
C VAL A 157 -12.53 -9.06 7.87
N GLN A 158 -11.41 -8.31 7.83
CA GLN A 158 -11.41 -6.86 7.96
C GLN A 158 -12.19 -6.19 6.82
N ASN A 159 -12.98 -5.15 7.15
CA ASN A 159 -13.84 -4.47 6.19
C ASN A 159 -13.07 -3.85 5.02
N ILE A 160 -11.89 -3.28 5.26
CA ILE A 160 -11.07 -2.68 4.20
C ILE A 160 -10.56 -3.74 3.22
N SER A 161 -10.24 -4.94 3.71
CA SER A 161 -9.84 -6.08 2.88
C SER A 161 -11.02 -6.58 2.04
N ARG A 162 -12.21 -6.76 2.64
CA ARG A 162 -13.43 -7.12 1.89
C ARG A 162 -13.69 -6.13 0.76
N TRP A 163 -13.68 -4.84 1.09
CA TRP A 163 -13.93 -3.79 0.12
C TRP A 163 -12.89 -3.78 -1.01
N GLY A 164 -11.60 -3.93 -0.70
CA GLY A 164 -10.54 -4.01 -1.70
C GLY A 164 -10.68 -5.22 -2.63
N ILE A 165 -11.06 -6.38 -2.07
CA ILE A 165 -11.33 -7.60 -2.85
C ILE A 165 -12.52 -7.38 -3.80
N GLU A 166 -13.60 -6.77 -3.31
CA GLU A 166 -14.76 -6.43 -4.15
C GLU A 166 -14.36 -5.53 -5.31
N GLN A 167 -13.55 -4.48 -5.06
CA GLN A 167 -13.04 -3.61 -6.13
C GLN A 167 -12.24 -4.41 -7.17
N ALA A 168 -11.36 -5.30 -6.73
CA ALA A 168 -10.54 -6.10 -7.62
C ALA A 168 -11.34 -7.11 -8.44
N ILE A 169 -12.41 -7.69 -7.89
CA ILE A 169 -13.23 -8.72 -8.58
C ILE A 169 -14.25 -8.07 -9.51
N LEU A 170 -14.84 -6.93 -9.13
CA LEU A 170 -15.88 -6.24 -9.92
C LEU A 170 -15.32 -5.46 -11.11
N THR A 171 -14.00 -5.29 -11.18
CA THR A 171 -13.34 -4.54 -12.25
C THR A 171 -12.44 -5.45 -13.09
N THR A 172 -12.27 -5.11 -14.36
CA THR A 172 -11.38 -5.86 -15.25
C THR A 172 -9.90 -5.65 -14.81
N PRO A 173 -9.05 -6.69 -14.81
CA PRO A 173 -7.63 -6.54 -14.59
C PRO A 173 -7.01 -5.48 -15.51
N GLY A 174 -6.20 -4.58 -14.94
CA GLY A 174 -5.60 -3.45 -15.66
C GLY A 174 -6.52 -2.25 -15.88
N SER A 175 -7.78 -2.27 -15.40
CA SER A 175 -8.69 -1.10 -15.52
C SER A 175 -8.47 -0.05 -14.43
N GLY A 176 -7.71 -0.36 -13.40
CA GLY A 176 -7.24 0.59 -12.38
C GLY A 176 -6.07 1.44 -12.87
N LEU A 177 -5.36 2.05 -11.93
CA LEU A 177 -4.13 2.76 -12.27
C LEU A 177 -3.00 1.75 -12.51
N THR A 178 -2.56 1.60 -13.74
CA THR A 178 -1.48 0.70 -14.14
C THR A 178 -0.12 1.39 -14.10
N LEU A 179 0.94 0.62 -13.89
CA LEU A 179 2.29 1.14 -13.93
C LEU A 179 2.62 1.59 -15.37
N ASP A 180 2.91 2.88 -15.53
CA ASP A 180 3.37 3.40 -16.81
C ASP A 180 4.74 2.83 -17.15
N THR A 181 4.79 2.12 -18.28
CA THR A 181 6.02 1.52 -18.82
C THR A 181 6.59 2.30 -20.00
N THR A 182 5.92 3.33 -20.46
CA THR A 182 6.23 4.03 -21.73
C THR A 182 7.06 5.31 -21.54
N GLY A 183 6.98 5.95 -20.38
CA GLY A 183 7.64 7.21 -20.11
C GLY A 183 9.14 7.13 -19.82
N THR A 184 9.80 8.29 -19.82
CA THR A 184 11.19 8.41 -19.34
C THR A 184 11.19 8.18 -17.83
N ARG A 185 11.78 7.07 -17.42
CA ARG A 185 11.84 6.69 -16.01
C ARG A 185 13.07 7.26 -15.35
N MET A 186 12.84 7.96 -14.25
CA MET A 186 13.92 8.21 -13.30
C MET A 186 14.10 7.01 -12.38
N PRO A 187 15.33 6.64 -11.98
CA PRO A 187 15.61 5.40 -11.25
C PRO A 187 14.91 5.25 -9.89
N ARG A 188 14.21 6.27 -9.42
CA ARG A 188 13.64 6.33 -8.06
C ARG A 188 12.17 6.69 -7.99
N TRP A 189 11.43 6.58 -9.08
CA TRP A 189 10.00 6.86 -9.05
C TRP A 189 9.21 5.99 -10.02
N GLN A 190 7.95 5.83 -9.70
CA GLN A 190 6.95 5.12 -10.48
C GLN A 190 5.80 6.07 -10.79
N VAL A 191 5.24 5.93 -11.96
CA VAL A 191 4.01 6.62 -12.36
C VAL A 191 2.94 5.57 -12.63
N PHE A 192 1.78 5.75 -12.01
CA PHE A 192 0.61 4.95 -12.30
C PHE A 192 -0.42 5.82 -13.00
N GLY A 193 -0.97 5.35 -14.11
CA GLY A 193 -1.95 6.04 -14.92
C GLY A 193 -3.02 5.08 -15.45
N LEU A 194 -4.04 5.63 -16.11
CA LEU A 194 -5.04 4.82 -16.79
C LEU A 194 -4.44 4.22 -18.07
N ALA A 195 -4.64 2.91 -18.27
CA ALA A 195 -4.08 2.19 -19.41
C ALA A 195 -4.56 2.73 -20.77
N ASP A 196 -5.78 3.24 -20.83
CA ASP A 196 -6.42 3.76 -22.05
C ASP A 196 -6.20 5.27 -22.24
N ALA A 197 -5.28 5.91 -21.50
CA ALA A 197 -4.97 7.31 -21.70
C ALA A 197 -4.32 7.49 -23.08
N ASP A 198 -5.00 8.26 -23.96
CA ASP A 198 -4.52 8.53 -25.32
C ASP A 198 -3.23 9.40 -25.28
N PRO A 199 -2.06 8.85 -25.65
CA PRO A 199 -0.81 9.60 -25.62
C PRO A 199 -0.76 10.74 -26.64
N GLU A 200 -1.64 10.75 -27.66
CA GLU A 200 -1.66 11.78 -28.70
C GLU A 200 -2.35 13.08 -28.25
N VAL A 201 -3.12 13.05 -27.16
CA VAL A 201 -3.81 14.26 -26.63
C VAL A 201 -2.82 15.40 -26.34
N TRP A 202 -1.59 15.09 -25.96
CA TRP A 202 -0.55 16.09 -25.68
C TRP A 202 0.18 16.61 -26.91
N GLN A 203 0.09 15.92 -28.05
CA GLN A 203 0.76 16.35 -29.31
C GLN A 203 -0.06 17.40 -30.07
N GLN A 204 -1.31 17.64 -29.66
CA GLN A 204 -2.24 18.57 -30.32
C GLN A 204 -2.28 19.98 -29.66
N ARG A 205 -1.39 20.29 -28.72
CA ARG A 205 -1.33 21.60 -28.05
C ARG A 205 -0.07 22.35 -28.33
#